data_96e2fbd0bcbba17729692b95621a739b
#
_entry.id   96e2fbd0bcbba17729692b95621a739b
#
_cell.length_a   1.000
_cell.length_b   1.000
_cell.length_c   1.000
_cell.angle_alpha   90.00
_cell.angle_beta   90.00
_cell.angle_gamma   90.00
#
_symmetry.space_group_name_H-M   'P 1'
#
loop_
_entity.id
_entity.type
_entity.pdbx_description
1 polymer ?
#
loop_
_entity_poly.entity_id
_entity_poly.type
_entity_poly.pdbx_seq_one_letter_code
_entity_poly.pdbx_strand_id
1 'polypeptide(L)'
;TNETDVDKNSDTNDDEIQKLKEEIESLKDQRLRAVAELENFRKRAEKDQSDALKYGIANFAKEIINIGDNIERAKSSISEEVRSNESIKSVVDGLDLIAQSTMATFEKIGIKKIESINQKFDHNLHQAMMEIEKNDCEPGTIVQELIPGYTLHDRLLRPAMVGVSKKSQENQDDKAIKEEEKSEK
;
A
#
# COMPACT_ATOMS: atom_id res chain seq x y z
N THR A 1 -20.65 71.77 45.85
CA THR A 1 -20.23 70.39 46.20
C THR A 1 -21.15 69.34 45.56
N ASN A 2 -21.26 69.26 44.24
CA ASN A 2 -21.95 68.12 43.56
C ASN A 2 -21.52 67.88 42.13
N GLU A 3 -20.40 68.47 41.67
CA GLU A 3 -19.91 68.25 40.26
C GLU A 3 -18.75 67.27 40.14
N THR A 4 -18.13 66.87 41.25
CA THR A 4 -16.92 65.96 41.20
C THR A 4 -17.22 64.49 41.36
N ASP A 5 -18.48 64.10 41.71
CA ASP A 5 -18.87 62.68 41.85
C ASP A 5 -19.52 62.07 40.60
N VAL A 6 -19.93 62.86 39.61
CA VAL A 6 -20.52 62.38 38.35
C VAL A 6 -19.46 62.01 37.37
N ASP A 7 -18.30 62.68 37.37
CA ASP A 7 -17.19 62.43 36.40
C ASP A 7 -16.43 61.16 36.75
N LYS A 8 -16.32 60.79 38.01
CA LYS A 8 -15.63 59.51 38.40
C LYS A 8 -16.43 58.22 38.08
N ASN A 9 -17.75 58.33 37.98
CA ASN A 9 -18.61 57.19 37.67
C ASN A 9 -18.70 56.92 36.15
N SER A 10 -18.46 57.91 35.29
CA SER A 10 -18.42 57.76 33.85
C SER A 10 -17.14 57.07 33.40
N ASP A 11 -15.97 57.41 33.93
CA ASP A 11 -14.66 56.81 33.57
C ASP A 11 -14.58 55.32 33.97
N THR A 12 -15.16 54.96 35.16
CA THR A 12 -15.18 53.55 35.60
C THR A 12 -16.11 52.69 34.74
N ASN A 13 -17.25 53.24 34.28
CA ASN A 13 -18.17 52.52 33.37
C ASN A 13 -17.57 52.35 31.96
N ASP A 14 -16.85 53.32 31.45
CA ASP A 14 -16.19 53.21 30.13
C ASP A 14 -15.07 52.18 30.15
N ASP A 15 -14.29 52.09 31.23
CA ASP A 15 -13.28 51.06 31.44
C ASP A 15 -13.86 49.64 31.52
N GLU A 16 -14.99 49.48 32.20
CA GLU A 16 -15.69 48.19 32.27
C GLU A 16 -16.28 47.77 30.92
N ILE A 17 -16.87 48.72 30.18
CA ILE A 17 -17.39 48.47 28.83
C ILE A 17 -16.26 48.07 27.88
N GLN A 18 -15.10 48.67 28.00
CA GLN A 18 -13.94 48.32 27.17
C GLN A 18 -13.44 46.90 27.49
N LYS A 19 -13.29 46.53 28.77
CA LYS A 19 -12.92 45.17 29.19
C LYS A 19 -13.92 44.13 28.73
N LEU A 20 -15.20 44.38 28.83
CA LEU A 20 -16.23 43.47 28.36
C LEU A 20 -16.20 43.30 26.84
N LYS A 21 -15.89 44.35 26.07
CA LYS A 21 -15.70 44.25 24.60
C LYS A 21 -14.51 43.37 24.22
N GLU A 22 -13.38 43.55 24.93
CA GLU A 22 -12.18 42.74 24.72
C GLU A 22 -12.43 41.26 25.09
N GLU A 23 -13.15 40.99 26.16
CA GLU A 23 -13.54 39.64 26.56
C GLU A 23 -14.48 38.99 25.53
N ILE A 24 -15.46 39.73 25.03
CA ILE A 24 -16.35 39.25 23.95
C ILE A 24 -15.57 38.93 22.69
N GLU A 25 -14.59 39.73 22.31
CA GLU A 25 -13.76 39.48 21.12
C GLU A 25 -12.88 38.25 21.31
N SER A 26 -12.24 38.11 22.48
CA SER A 26 -11.50 36.93 22.87
C SER A 26 -12.35 35.66 22.85
N LEU A 27 -13.54 35.71 23.43
CA LEU A 27 -14.47 34.58 23.45
C LEU A 27 -14.97 34.21 22.04
N LYS A 28 -15.18 35.19 21.17
CA LYS A 28 -15.52 34.96 19.75
C LYS A 28 -14.37 34.25 19.00
N ASP A 29 -13.14 34.70 19.23
CA ASP A 29 -11.96 34.06 18.59
C ASP A 29 -11.77 32.64 19.11
N GLN A 30 -11.87 32.42 20.42
CA GLN A 30 -11.81 31.07 21.01
C GLN A 30 -12.93 30.17 20.46
N ARG A 31 -14.15 30.68 20.32
CA ARG A 31 -15.25 29.94 19.72
C ARG A 31 -14.97 29.58 18.28
N LEU A 32 -14.43 30.49 17.49
CA LEU A 32 -14.10 30.24 16.08
C LEU A 32 -13.05 29.18 15.95
N ARG A 33 -11.99 29.23 16.77
CA ARG A 33 -10.96 28.19 16.83
C ARG A 33 -11.52 26.84 17.22
N ALA A 34 -12.33 26.79 18.27
CA ALA A 34 -12.97 25.55 18.71
C ALA A 34 -13.86 24.92 17.64
N VAL A 35 -14.61 25.73 16.87
CA VAL A 35 -15.42 25.24 15.74
C VAL A 35 -14.53 24.67 14.65
N ALA A 36 -13.45 25.36 14.29
CA ALA A 36 -12.50 24.87 13.28
C ALA A 36 -11.82 23.56 13.71
N GLU A 37 -11.43 23.45 14.97
CA GLU A 37 -10.87 22.22 15.54
C GLU A 37 -11.88 21.07 15.53
N LEU A 38 -13.12 21.35 15.86
CA LEU A 38 -14.20 20.35 15.84
C LEU A 38 -14.49 19.85 14.42
N GLU A 39 -14.48 20.73 13.42
CA GLU A 39 -14.62 20.33 12.02
C GLU A 39 -13.46 19.47 11.55
N ASN A 40 -12.22 19.83 11.92
CA ASN A 40 -11.04 19.04 11.58
C ASN A 40 -11.08 17.66 12.27
N PHE A 41 -11.48 17.63 13.54
CA PHE A 41 -11.66 16.37 14.28
C PHE A 41 -12.72 15.49 13.63
N ARG A 42 -13.86 16.07 13.27
CA ARG A 42 -14.95 15.33 12.60
C ARG A 42 -14.48 14.72 11.28
N LYS A 43 -13.81 15.50 10.43
CA LYS A 43 -13.26 14.99 9.15
C LYS A 43 -12.27 13.86 9.36
N ARG A 44 -11.41 13.97 10.39
CA ARG A 44 -10.46 12.91 10.73
C ARG A 44 -11.19 11.67 11.23
N ALA A 45 -12.15 11.80 12.14
CA ALA A 45 -12.92 10.67 12.66
C ALA A 45 -13.70 9.94 11.57
N GLU A 46 -14.32 10.65 10.63
CA GLU A 46 -15.00 10.06 9.47
C GLU A 46 -14.03 9.27 8.58
N LYS A 47 -12.83 9.82 8.35
CA LYS A 47 -11.77 9.12 7.61
C LYS A 47 -11.29 7.87 8.35
N ASP A 48 -10.97 7.99 9.64
CA ASP A 48 -10.49 6.88 10.46
C ASP A 48 -11.53 5.76 10.54
N GLN A 49 -12.82 6.10 10.64
CA GLN A 49 -13.92 5.14 10.58
C GLN A 49 -13.99 4.43 9.22
N SER A 50 -13.89 5.18 8.13
CA SER A 50 -13.86 4.61 6.78
C SER A 50 -12.66 3.68 6.58
N ASP A 51 -11.48 4.11 7.04
CA ASP A 51 -10.25 3.32 6.96
C ASP A 51 -10.34 2.05 7.83
N ALA A 52 -10.92 2.15 9.02
CA ALA A 52 -11.14 0.99 9.89
C ALA A 52 -12.06 -0.05 9.24
N LEU A 53 -13.12 0.39 8.56
CA LEU A 53 -14.02 -0.53 7.83
C LEU A 53 -13.33 -1.17 6.62
N LYS A 54 -12.53 -0.42 5.86
CA LYS A 54 -11.83 -0.92 4.67
C LYS A 54 -10.67 -1.85 5.00
N TYR A 55 -9.89 -1.51 6.02
CA TYR A 55 -8.61 -2.18 6.30
C TYR A 55 -8.61 -2.98 7.61
N GLY A 56 -9.69 -2.99 8.37
CA GLY A 56 -9.79 -3.73 9.64
C GLY A 56 -9.54 -5.23 9.49
N ILE A 57 -9.79 -5.77 8.31
CA ILE A 57 -9.56 -7.18 7.98
C ILE A 57 -8.13 -7.46 7.49
N ALA A 58 -7.22 -6.47 7.42
CA ALA A 58 -5.91 -6.64 6.79
C ALA A 58 -5.07 -7.77 7.43
N ASN A 59 -5.11 -7.93 8.74
CA ASN A 59 -4.39 -9.00 9.42
C ASN A 59 -4.97 -10.37 9.08
N PHE A 60 -6.29 -10.50 9.09
CA PHE A 60 -6.97 -11.71 8.68
C PHE A 60 -6.71 -12.06 7.21
N ALA A 61 -6.70 -11.04 6.33
CA ALA A 61 -6.39 -11.19 4.93
C ALA A 61 -4.98 -11.76 4.70
N LYS A 62 -3.98 -11.36 5.50
CA LYS A 62 -2.62 -11.92 5.42
C LYS A 62 -2.59 -13.41 5.73
N GLU A 63 -3.34 -13.85 6.73
CA GLU A 63 -3.40 -15.28 7.09
C GLU A 63 -4.12 -16.10 6.02
N ILE A 64 -5.20 -15.57 5.46
CA ILE A 64 -5.93 -16.24 4.39
C ILE A 64 -5.11 -16.35 3.10
N ILE A 65 -4.29 -15.35 2.78
CA ILE A 65 -3.36 -15.41 1.64
C ILE A 65 -2.40 -16.60 1.78
N ASN A 66 -1.90 -16.88 2.99
CA ASN A 66 -1.04 -18.04 3.23
C ASN A 66 -1.76 -19.38 2.92
N ILE A 67 -3.07 -19.45 3.19
CA ILE A 67 -3.87 -20.63 2.82
C ILE A 67 -3.98 -20.74 1.29
N GLY A 68 -4.25 -19.64 0.61
CA GLY A 68 -4.26 -19.59 -0.86
C GLY A 68 -2.94 -20.05 -1.49
N ASP A 69 -1.80 -19.57 -0.96
CA ASP A 69 -0.47 -19.98 -1.40
C ASP A 69 -0.23 -21.48 -1.19
N ASN A 70 -0.72 -22.04 -0.08
CA ASN A 70 -0.61 -23.48 0.18
C ASN A 70 -1.40 -24.30 -0.83
N ILE A 71 -2.58 -23.83 -1.24
CA ILE A 71 -3.39 -24.47 -2.27
C ILE A 71 -2.68 -24.45 -3.62
N GLU A 72 -2.14 -23.29 -4.04
CA GLU A 72 -1.37 -23.16 -5.28
C GLU A 72 -0.09 -24.02 -5.25
N ARG A 73 0.59 -24.10 -4.11
CA ARG A 73 1.75 -24.96 -3.94
C ARG A 73 1.38 -26.44 -4.01
N ALA A 74 0.29 -26.86 -3.38
CA ALA A 74 -0.21 -28.24 -3.50
C ALA A 74 -0.53 -28.59 -4.95
N LYS A 75 -1.18 -27.68 -5.67
CA LYS A 75 -1.51 -27.82 -7.09
C LYS A 75 -0.25 -27.90 -7.98
N SER A 76 0.76 -27.06 -7.72
CA SER A 76 2.01 -27.07 -8.51
C SER A 76 2.91 -28.28 -8.21
N SER A 77 2.72 -28.96 -7.08
CA SER A 77 3.44 -30.19 -6.74
C SER A 77 2.92 -31.43 -7.46
N ILE A 78 1.76 -31.35 -8.11
CA ILE A 78 1.17 -32.46 -8.88
C ILE A 78 1.85 -32.52 -10.26
N SER A 79 2.58 -33.61 -10.52
CA SER A 79 3.22 -33.83 -11.84
C SER A 79 2.19 -34.07 -12.95
N GLU A 80 2.59 -33.78 -14.20
CA GLU A 80 1.72 -34.02 -15.38
C GLU A 80 1.32 -35.48 -15.52
N GLU A 81 2.18 -36.43 -15.09
CA GLU A 81 1.87 -37.85 -15.09
C GLU A 81 0.71 -38.18 -14.15
N VAL A 82 0.69 -37.55 -12.98
CA VAL A 82 -0.40 -37.73 -12.00
C VAL A 82 -1.67 -37.07 -12.47
N ARG A 83 -1.59 -35.91 -13.13
CA ARG A 83 -2.75 -35.23 -13.74
C ARG A 83 -3.45 -36.05 -14.82
N SER A 84 -2.67 -36.85 -15.56
CA SER A 84 -3.15 -37.71 -16.63
C SER A 84 -3.85 -39.00 -16.12
N ASN A 85 -3.69 -39.33 -14.86
CA ASN A 85 -4.27 -40.50 -14.26
C ASN A 85 -5.77 -40.30 -13.97
N GLU A 86 -6.63 -41.06 -14.63
CA GLU A 86 -8.08 -40.93 -14.58
C GLU A 86 -8.65 -41.11 -13.14
N SER A 87 -7.98 -41.94 -12.33
CA SER A 87 -8.38 -42.18 -10.94
C SER A 87 -8.14 -40.98 -10.01
N ILE A 88 -7.23 -40.07 -10.38
CA ILE A 88 -6.83 -38.92 -9.55
C ILE A 88 -7.39 -37.63 -10.16
N LYS A 89 -7.79 -37.65 -11.42
CA LYS A 89 -8.29 -36.50 -12.14
C LYS A 89 -9.39 -35.73 -11.39
N SER A 90 -10.36 -36.43 -10.81
CA SER A 90 -11.45 -35.82 -10.04
C SER A 90 -10.94 -35.05 -8.80
N VAL A 91 -9.83 -35.49 -8.19
CA VAL A 91 -9.21 -34.82 -7.05
C VAL A 91 -8.47 -33.57 -7.52
N VAL A 92 -7.78 -33.64 -8.65
CA VAL A 92 -7.07 -32.49 -9.25
C VAL A 92 -8.10 -31.43 -9.69
N ASP A 93 -9.19 -31.82 -10.35
CA ASP A 93 -10.27 -30.93 -10.75
C ASP A 93 -10.93 -30.26 -9.52
N GLY A 94 -11.11 -31.00 -8.43
CA GLY A 94 -11.58 -30.47 -7.16
C GLY A 94 -10.63 -29.43 -6.54
N LEU A 95 -9.33 -29.68 -6.60
CA LEU A 95 -8.30 -28.75 -6.10
C LEU A 95 -8.25 -27.47 -6.96
N ASP A 96 -8.38 -27.60 -8.28
CA ASP A 96 -8.46 -26.46 -9.19
C ASP A 96 -9.70 -25.60 -8.91
N LEU A 97 -10.85 -26.23 -8.63
CA LEU A 97 -12.07 -25.53 -8.25
C LEU A 97 -11.90 -24.76 -6.93
N ILE A 98 -11.24 -25.37 -5.93
CA ILE A 98 -10.94 -24.72 -4.64
C ILE A 98 -10.03 -23.51 -4.86
N ALA A 99 -8.97 -23.65 -5.64
CA ALA A 99 -8.06 -22.55 -5.97
C ALA A 99 -8.80 -21.38 -6.64
N GLN A 100 -9.62 -21.69 -7.65
CA GLN A 100 -10.43 -20.69 -8.37
C GLN A 100 -11.44 -19.99 -7.45
N SER A 101 -12.13 -20.74 -6.61
CA SER A 101 -13.10 -20.21 -5.64
C SER A 101 -12.41 -19.29 -4.61
N THR A 102 -11.20 -19.66 -4.17
CA THR A 102 -10.40 -18.88 -3.24
C THR A 102 -10.02 -17.54 -3.87
N MET A 103 -9.52 -17.52 -5.11
CA MET A 103 -9.18 -16.28 -5.83
C MET A 103 -10.40 -15.40 -6.05
N ALA A 104 -11.53 -15.97 -6.46
CA ALA A 104 -12.79 -15.25 -6.62
C ALA A 104 -13.28 -14.63 -5.29
N THR A 105 -13.03 -15.30 -4.17
CA THR A 105 -13.35 -14.78 -2.84
C THR A 105 -12.43 -13.62 -2.46
N PHE A 106 -11.15 -13.72 -2.78
CA PHE A 106 -10.18 -12.63 -2.57
C PHE A 106 -10.60 -11.36 -3.30
N GLU A 107 -10.95 -11.48 -4.58
CA GLU A 107 -11.42 -10.35 -5.39
C GLU A 107 -12.65 -9.67 -4.82
N LYS A 108 -13.64 -10.45 -4.34
CA LYS A 108 -14.87 -9.93 -3.71
C LYS A 108 -14.59 -9.11 -2.44
N ILE A 109 -13.54 -9.48 -1.69
CA ILE A 109 -13.11 -8.77 -0.47
C ILE A 109 -12.23 -7.56 -0.80
N GLY A 110 -11.77 -7.45 -2.05
CA GLY A 110 -10.87 -6.39 -2.50
C GLY A 110 -9.38 -6.73 -2.38
N ILE A 111 -9.06 -8.01 -2.17
CA ILE A 111 -7.69 -8.53 -2.24
C ILE A 111 -7.36 -8.79 -3.71
N LYS A 112 -6.29 -8.17 -4.21
CA LYS A 112 -5.83 -8.35 -5.59
C LYS A 112 -4.41 -8.87 -5.61
N LYS A 113 -4.15 -9.84 -6.48
CA LYS A 113 -2.79 -10.31 -6.76
C LYS A 113 -2.04 -9.24 -7.55
N ILE A 114 -0.77 -9.03 -7.21
CA ILE A 114 0.13 -8.14 -7.95
C ILE A 114 0.64 -8.89 -9.17
N GLU A 115 0.43 -8.33 -10.36
CA GLU A 115 1.00 -8.86 -11.58
C GLU A 115 2.46 -8.42 -11.69
N SER A 116 3.37 -9.32 -11.36
CA SER A 116 4.80 -9.02 -11.23
C SER A 116 5.60 -9.43 -12.48
N ILE A 117 5.25 -10.53 -13.13
CA ILE A 117 6.05 -11.13 -14.23
C ILE A 117 6.07 -10.19 -15.45
N ASN A 118 7.27 -9.96 -16.01
CA ASN A 118 7.55 -9.07 -17.13
C ASN A 118 7.30 -7.58 -16.84
N GLN A 119 7.09 -7.21 -15.58
CA GLN A 119 6.99 -5.80 -15.15
C GLN A 119 8.35 -5.28 -14.69
N LYS A 120 8.53 -3.96 -14.71
CA LYS A 120 9.67 -3.30 -14.06
C LYS A 120 9.56 -3.43 -12.54
N PHE A 121 10.70 -3.63 -11.90
CA PHE A 121 10.76 -3.71 -10.46
C PHE A 121 10.33 -2.39 -9.80
N ASP A 122 9.39 -2.46 -8.87
CA ASP A 122 8.91 -1.35 -8.04
C ASP A 122 9.11 -1.70 -6.57
N HIS A 123 9.92 -0.91 -5.88
CA HIS A 123 10.20 -1.08 -4.45
C HIS A 123 8.97 -1.03 -3.54
N ASN A 124 7.88 -0.39 -3.99
CA ASN A 124 6.64 -0.29 -3.22
C ASN A 124 5.81 -1.58 -3.26
N LEU A 125 5.96 -2.39 -4.31
CA LEU A 125 5.13 -3.57 -4.57
C LEU A 125 5.92 -4.87 -4.54
N HIS A 126 7.24 -4.80 -4.82
CA HIS A 126 8.08 -5.97 -5.04
C HIS A 126 9.27 -6.00 -4.07
N GLN A 127 9.68 -7.21 -3.72
CA GLN A 127 10.89 -7.49 -2.97
C GLN A 127 11.80 -8.39 -3.82
N ALA A 128 12.95 -7.86 -4.25
CA ALA A 128 13.94 -8.65 -4.98
C ALA A 128 14.64 -9.62 -4.03
N MET A 129 14.60 -10.91 -4.34
CA MET A 129 15.25 -11.98 -3.57
C MET A 129 16.52 -12.45 -4.23
N MET A 130 16.58 -12.41 -5.57
CA MET A 130 17.73 -12.85 -6.35
C MET A 130 17.84 -12.05 -7.66
N GLU A 131 19.05 -11.97 -8.18
CA GLU A 131 19.32 -11.49 -9.52
C GLU A 131 19.50 -12.72 -10.45
N ILE A 132 18.86 -12.70 -11.59
CA ILE A 132 18.90 -13.77 -12.60
C ILE A 132 19.53 -13.19 -13.84
N GLU A 133 20.63 -13.80 -14.29
CA GLU A 133 21.27 -13.41 -15.54
C GLU A 133 20.37 -13.78 -16.72
N LYS A 134 19.84 -12.79 -17.39
CA LYS A 134 18.99 -12.95 -18.56
C LYS A 134 19.22 -11.80 -19.52
N ASN A 135 19.64 -12.15 -20.75
CA ASN A 135 19.97 -11.16 -21.77
C ASN A 135 18.78 -10.75 -22.65
N ASP A 136 17.65 -11.49 -22.56
CA ASP A 136 16.45 -11.32 -23.39
C ASP A 136 15.52 -10.20 -22.89
N CYS A 137 15.82 -9.58 -21.74
CA CYS A 137 15.00 -8.52 -21.15
C CYS A 137 15.86 -7.39 -20.59
N GLU A 138 15.24 -6.21 -20.41
CA GLU A 138 15.91 -5.07 -19.80
C GLU A 138 16.32 -5.39 -18.36
N PRO A 139 17.50 -4.92 -17.89
CA PRO A 139 17.89 -5.05 -16.50
C PRO A 139 16.86 -4.41 -15.56
N GLY A 140 16.59 -5.09 -14.44
CA GLY A 140 15.57 -4.65 -13.50
C GLY A 140 14.14 -5.07 -13.88
N THR A 141 13.98 -5.94 -14.90
CA THR A 141 12.68 -6.56 -15.21
C THR A 141 12.50 -7.81 -14.36
N ILE A 142 11.28 -8.02 -13.86
CA ILE A 142 10.94 -9.20 -13.08
C ILE A 142 10.79 -10.40 -14.03
N VAL A 143 11.65 -11.39 -13.86
CA VAL A 143 11.68 -12.60 -14.72
C VAL A 143 11.05 -13.81 -14.04
N GLN A 144 10.98 -13.78 -12.71
CA GLN A 144 10.39 -14.87 -11.94
C GLN A 144 9.66 -14.33 -10.71
N GLU A 145 8.50 -14.87 -10.43
CA GLU A 145 7.77 -14.65 -9.17
C GLU A 145 7.98 -15.90 -8.29
N LEU A 146 8.60 -15.70 -7.13
CA LEU A 146 8.85 -16.77 -6.15
C LEU A 146 7.67 -16.94 -5.21
N ILE A 147 7.15 -15.81 -4.71
CA ILE A 147 5.98 -15.74 -3.86
C ILE A 147 5.12 -14.58 -4.36
N PRO A 148 3.83 -14.82 -4.65
CA PRO A 148 2.96 -13.77 -5.15
C PRO A 148 2.71 -12.68 -4.12
N GLY A 149 2.64 -11.43 -4.59
CA GLY A 149 2.26 -10.27 -3.79
C GLY A 149 0.76 -10.02 -3.83
N TYR A 150 0.25 -9.35 -2.79
CA TYR A 150 -1.17 -9.01 -2.70
C TYR A 150 -1.39 -7.61 -2.12
N THR A 151 -2.41 -6.94 -2.63
CA THR A 151 -2.93 -5.68 -2.10
C THR A 151 -4.35 -5.88 -1.56
N LEU A 152 -4.75 -5.09 -0.56
CA LEU A 152 -6.13 -4.94 -0.11
C LEU A 152 -6.59 -3.55 -0.51
N HIS A 153 -7.48 -3.47 -1.49
CA HIS A 153 -7.83 -2.24 -2.18
C HIS A 153 -6.57 -1.55 -2.74
N ASP A 154 -6.14 -0.43 -2.13
CA ASP A 154 -4.96 0.35 -2.48
C ASP A 154 -3.78 0.17 -1.52
N ARG A 155 -3.94 -0.64 -0.46
CA ARG A 155 -2.90 -0.87 0.55
C ARG A 155 -2.17 -2.18 0.32
N LEU A 156 -0.83 -2.14 0.33
CA LEU A 156 -0.01 -3.34 0.26
C LEU A 156 -0.23 -4.23 1.49
N LEU A 157 -0.59 -5.51 1.27
CA LEU A 157 -0.65 -6.55 2.31
C LEU A 157 0.69 -7.29 2.43
N ARG A 158 1.22 -7.72 1.27
CA ARG A 158 2.48 -8.44 1.17
C ARG A 158 3.13 -8.13 -0.18
N PRO A 159 4.42 -7.75 -0.23
CA PRO A 159 5.13 -7.56 -1.48
C PRO A 159 5.28 -8.90 -2.23
N ALA A 160 5.35 -8.83 -3.56
CA ALA A 160 5.72 -9.99 -4.35
C ALA A 160 7.23 -10.23 -4.22
N MET A 161 7.63 -11.46 -3.88
CA MET A 161 9.03 -11.85 -3.85
C MET A 161 9.44 -12.32 -5.24
N VAL A 162 10.42 -11.64 -5.83
CA VAL A 162 10.73 -11.77 -7.24
C VAL A 162 12.22 -11.94 -7.51
N GLY A 163 12.53 -12.60 -8.63
CA GLY A 163 13.83 -12.60 -9.26
C GLY A 163 13.87 -11.54 -10.35
N VAL A 164 14.86 -10.65 -10.30
CA VAL A 164 15.05 -9.56 -11.25
C VAL A 164 16.16 -9.86 -12.24
N SER A 165 15.99 -9.40 -13.47
CA SER A 165 17.01 -9.57 -14.52
C SER A 165 18.22 -8.71 -14.26
N LYS A 166 19.41 -9.31 -14.46
CA LYS A 166 20.70 -8.64 -14.53
C LYS A 166 21.35 -8.95 -15.86
N LYS A 167 22.02 -8.01 -16.48
CA LYS A 167 22.84 -8.28 -17.66
C LYS A 167 24.02 -9.15 -17.27
N SER A 168 24.26 -10.23 -18.02
CA SER A 168 25.47 -11.03 -17.86
C SER A 168 26.70 -10.17 -18.14
N GLN A 169 27.71 -10.28 -17.30
CA GLN A 169 28.97 -9.53 -17.44
C GLN A 169 29.80 -9.95 -18.67
N GLU A 170 29.56 -11.16 -19.22
CA GLU A 170 30.29 -11.64 -20.38
C GLU A 170 30.20 -10.74 -21.62
N ASN A 171 29.13 -9.94 -21.76
CA ASN A 171 28.99 -9.01 -22.88
C ASN A 171 29.68 -7.63 -22.68
N GLN A 172 30.25 -7.35 -21.53
CA GLN A 172 31.01 -6.10 -21.30
C GLN A 172 32.49 -6.31 -21.65
N ASP A 173 33.06 -7.49 -21.36
CA ASP A 173 34.45 -7.79 -21.64
C ASP A 173 34.67 -8.02 -23.16
N ASP A 174 33.72 -8.67 -23.86
CA ASP A 174 33.74 -8.83 -25.31
C ASP A 174 33.62 -7.53 -26.11
N LYS A 175 32.96 -6.52 -25.56
CA LYS A 175 32.91 -5.18 -26.19
C LYS A 175 34.16 -4.37 -25.95
N ALA A 176 34.75 -4.46 -24.76
CA ALA A 176 35.99 -3.76 -24.41
C ALA A 176 37.15 -4.29 -25.27
N ILE A 177 37.24 -5.64 -25.47
CA ILE A 177 38.26 -6.28 -26.28
C ILE A 177 38.11 -5.90 -27.78
N LYS A 178 36.87 -5.79 -28.29
CA LYS A 178 36.62 -5.39 -29.70
C LYS A 178 36.82 -3.90 -29.96
N GLU A 179 36.73 -3.05 -28.94
CA GLU A 179 37.05 -1.61 -29.07
C GLU A 179 38.58 -1.36 -29.00
N GLU A 180 39.31 -2.14 -28.20
CA GLU A 180 40.78 -2.06 -28.18
C GLU A 180 41.41 -2.58 -29.48
N GLU A 181 40.91 -3.66 -30.07
CA GLU A 181 41.39 -4.15 -31.36
C GLU A 181 41.10 -3.22 -32.56
N LYS A 182 40.12 -2.30 -32.43
CA LYS A 182 39.81 -1.30 -33.44
C LYS A 182 40.64 0.00 -33.33
N SER A 183 41.27 0.23 -32.18
CA SER A 183 42.08 1.43 -31.95
C SER A 183 43.57 1.23 -32.34
N GLU A 184 43.99 -0.01 -32.58
CA GLU A 184 45.38 -0.35 -33.01
C GLU A 184 45.54 -0.60 -34.52
N LYS A 185 44.52 -0.30 -35.33
CA LYS A 185 44.60 -0.34 -36.80
C LYS A 185 44.37 1.05 -37.38
#